data_5eef12eba72f2e43e8d0f5c3ab770c7c
#
_entry.id   5eef12eba72f2e43e8d0f5c3ab770c7c
#
_cell.length_a   1.000
_cell.length_b   1.000
_cell.length_c   1.000
_cell.angle_alpha   90.00
_cell.angle_beta   90.00
_cell.angle_gamma   90.00
#
_symmetry.space_group_name_H-M   'P 1'
#
loop_
_entity.id
_entity.type
_entity.pdbx_description
1 polymer ?
#
loop_
_entity_poly.entity_id
_entity_poly.type
_entity_poly.pdbx_seq_one_letter_code
_entity_poly.pdbx_strand_id
1 'polypeptide(L)'
;MKKQTCNSIVIFVFLLVSSSVVYSQTASAPRNGSLVEEFSFSLKDFKIDHQGEKNNLNIAISYRYVANITKSEYPDFRWLAKDVETLLTNYPNEDDYWEIVNKRITSMLLTKYPAIASVTCEMGVEPSPKVPYTRSSRVTRKQSGK
;
A
#
# COMPACT_ATOMS: atom_id res chain seq x y z
N MET A 1 -54.27 38.78 -78.94
CA MET A 1 -54.33 37.51 -78.22
C MET A 1 -53.02 37.37 -77.41
N LYS A 2 -53.01 37.62 -76.10
CA LYS A 2 -51.87 37.48 -75.24
C LYS A 2 -52.22 36.41 -74.21
N LYS A 3 -51.45 35.29 -74.21
CA LYS A 3 -51.64 34.24 -73.24
C LYS A 3 -50.85 34.61 -71.96
N GLN A 4 -51.59 34.68 -70.87
CA GLN A 4 -50.99 34.80 -69.52
C GLN A 4 -50.67 33.42 -69.00
N THR A 5 -49.42 33.21 -68.73
CA THR A 5 -48.88 32.03 -68.03
C THR A 5 -48.87 32.29 -66.51
N CYS A 6 -49.65 31.49 -65.79
CA CYS A 6 -49.74 31.55 -64.37
C CYS A 6 -48.54 30.73 -63.77
N ASN A 7 -47.67 31.41 -63.06
CA ASN A 7 -46.53 30.78 -62.39
C ASN A 7 -46.89 30.43 -60.91
N SER A 8 -47.16 29.18 -60.65
CA SER A 8 -47.40 28.71 -59.30
C SER A 8 -46.06 28.55 -58.59
N ILE A 9 -45.83 29.36 -57.60
CA ILE A 9 -44.69 29.24 -56.69
C ILE A 9 -45.12 28.34 -55.58
N VAL A 10 -44.51 27.12 -55.56
CA VAL A 10 -44.61 26.14 -54.41
C VAL A 10 -43.58 26.53 -53.40
N ILE A 11 -44.02 27.08 -52.27
CA ILE A 11 -43.13 27.35 -51.14
C ILE A 11 -43.02 26.06 -50.30
N PHE A 12 -41.82 25.41 -50.34
CA PHE A 12 -41.49 24.32 -49.47
C PHE A 12 -41.03 24.89 -48.12
N VAL A 13 -41.88 24.79 -47.11
CA VAL A 13 -41.51 25.11 -45.75
C VAL A 13 -40.78 23.92 -45.16
N PHE A 14 -39.44 24.01 -45.04
CA PHE A 14 -38.61 23.05 -44.33
C PHE A 14 -38.76 23.30 -42.83
N LEU A 15 -39.54 22.47 -42.15
CA LEU A 15 -39.57 22.39 -40.67
C LEU A 15 -38.30 21.69 -40.18
N LEU A 16 -37.30 22.47 -39.76
CA LEU A 16 -36.15 22.01 -39.05
C LEU A 16 -36.56 21.64 -37.61
N VAL A 17 -36.84 20.37 -37.37
CA VAL A 17 -36.97 19.81 -36.02
C VAL A 17 -35.59 19.65 -35.44
N SER A 18 -35.13 20.64 -34.67
CA SER A 18 -33.92 20.55 -33.85
C SER A 18 -34.19 19.67 -32.63
N SER A 19 -33.87 18.41 -32.75
CA SER A 19 -33.79 17.47 -31.60
C SER A 19 -32.59 17.85 -30.73
N SER A 20 -32.83 18.61 -29.67
CA SER A 20 -31.87 18.84 -28.60
C SER A 20 -31.64 17.53 -27.82
N VAL A 21 -30.54 16.84 -28.11
CA VAL A 21 -30.06 15.73 -27.30
C VAL A 21 -29.59 16.31 -25.99
N VAL A 22 -30.43 16.20 -24.95
CA VAL A 22 -30.04 16.51 -23.57
C VAL A 22 -29.07 15.41 -23.13
N TYR A 23 -27.78 15.68 -23.22
CA TYR A 23 -26.76 14.87 -22.52
C TYR A 23 -26.96 15.06 -21.02
N SER A 24 -27.68 14.14 -20.42
CA SER A 24 -27.68 14.01 -18.95
C SER A 24 -26.28 13.58 -18.54
N GLN A 25 -25.44 14.55 -18.16
CA GLN A 25 -24.22 14.27 -17.43
C GLN A 25 -24.65 13.74 -16.06
N THR A 26 -24.73 12.42 -15.94
CA THR A 26 -24.69 11.77 -14.63
C THR A 26 -23.34 12.14 -14.01
N ALA A 27 -23.36 13.20 -13.21
CA ALA A 27 -22.25 13.50 -12.33
C ALA A 27 -22.03 12.25 -11.48
N SER A 28 -21.01 11.46 -11.82
CA SER A 28 -20.57 10.37 -10.97
C SER A 28 -20.23 11.01 -9.63
N ALA A 29 -21.01 10.64 -8.60
CA ALA A 29 -20.71 11.04 -7.22
C ALA A 29 -19.22 10.81 -6.97
N PRO A 30 -18.51 11.74 -6.29
CA PRO A 30 -17.11 11.55 -5.99
C PRO A 30 -16.98 10.20 -5.28
N ARG A 31 -16.23 9.26 -5.89
CA ARG A 31 -15.88 8.03 -5.22
C ARG A 31 -15.10 8.47 -3.99
N ASN A 32 -15.71 8.37 -2.82
CA ASN A 32 -15.01 8.51 -1.55
C ASN A 32 -13.97 7.38 -1.53
N GLY A 33 -12.80 7.65 -2.15
CA GLY A 33 -11.66 6.79 -2.02
C GLY A 33 -11.33 6.75 -0.52
N SER A 34 -11.38 5.58 0.09
CA SER A 34 -10.91 5.44 1.46
C SER A 34 -9.45 5.86 1.50
N LEU A 35 -9.12 6.85 2.32
CA LEU A 35 -7.74 7.24 2.56
C LEU A 35 -7.00 6.03 3.15
N VAL A 36 -5.92 5.64 2.52
CA VAL A 36 -5.01 4.59 3.02
C VAL A 36 -3.68 5.24 3.32
N GLU A 37 -3.34 5.31 4.59
CA GLU A 37 -2.06 5.84 5.04
C GLU A 37 -1.09 4.70 5.32
N GLU A 38 0.12 4.83 4.78
CA GLU A 38 1.20 3.89 4.97
C GLU A 38 2.47 4.65 5.34
N PHE A 39 3.23 4.11 6.28
CA PHE A 39 4.54 4.61 6.65
C PHE A 39 5.56 3.48 6.53
N SER A 40 6.81 3.84 6.21
CA SER A 40 7.90 2.88 6.12
C SER A 40 9.20 3.43 6.68
N PHE A 41 10.04 2.52 7.18
CA PHE A 41 11.42 2.81 7.58
C PHE A 41 12.29 1.59 7.30
N SER A 42 13.62 1.77 7.32
CA SER A 42 14.55 0.66 7.10
C SER A 42 15.73 0.71 8.05
N LEU A 43 16.19 -0.46 8.45
CA LEU A 43 17.46 -0.71 9.12
C LEU A 43 18.41 -1.26 8.08
N LYS A 44 19.57 -0.62 7.92
CA LYS A 44 20.60 -1.05 6.96
C LYS A 44 21.84 -1.52 7.68
N ASP A 45 22.49 -2.52 7.11
CA ASP A 45 23.76 -3.07 7.62
C ASP A 45 23.68 -3.52 9.07
N PHE A 46 22.50 -4.02 9.50
CA PHE A 46 22.27 -4.47 10.86
C PHE A 46 22.93 -5.84 11.09
N LYS A 47 23.84 -5.91 12.06
CA LYS A 47 24.63 -7.11 12.34
C LYS A 47 24.02 -7.93 13.45
N ILE A 48 23.90 -9.23 13.21
CA ILE A 48 23.34 -10.20 14.16
C ILE A 48 24.15 -11.51 14.09
N ASP A 49 24.35 -12.14 15.25
CA ASP A 49 24.84 -13.52 15.32
C ASP A 49 23.64 -14.48 15.23
N HIS A 50 23.56 -15.27 14.16
CA HIS A 50 22.47 -16.21 13.92
C HIS A 50 22.94 -17.37 13.02
N GLN A 51 22.42 -18.57 13.24
CA GLN A 51 22.82 -19.78 12.52
C GLN A 51 24.33 -20.05 12.58
N GLY A 52 24.94 -19.72 13.72
CA GLY A 52 26.36 -19.96 13.98
C GLY A 52 27.33 -19.07 13.20
N GLU A 53 26.85 -17.94 12.65
CA GLU A 53 27.68 -16.97 11.94
C GLU A 53 27.21 -15.54 12.14
N LYS A 54 28.08 -14.58 11.83
CA LYS A 54 27.73 -13.16 11.76
C LYS A 54 27.03 -12.86 10.43
N ASN A 55 25.81 -12.39 10.51
CA ASN A 55 25.03 -12.00 9.36
C ASN A 55 24.86 -10.48 9.29
N ASN A 56 24.73 -9.96 8.07
CA ASN A 56 24.41 -8.57 7.82
C ASN A 56 23.03 -8.49 7.19
N LEU A 57 22.13 -7.71 7.82
CA LEU A 57 20.73 -7.63 7.46
C LEU A 57 20.37 -6.24 6.92
N ASN A 58 19.56 -6.23 5.87
CA ASN A 58 18.83 -5.06 5.40
C ASN A 58 17.34 -5.32 5.62
N ILE A 59 16.70 -4.51 6.46
CA ILE A 59 15.31 -4.74 6.88
C ILE A 59 14.49 -3.52 6.52
N ALA A 60 13.42 -3.72 5.74
CA ALA A 60 12.44 -2.71 5.45
C ALA A 60 11.11 -3.08 6.11
N ILE A 61 10.56 -2.13 6.87
CA ILE A 61 9.27 -2.24 7.53
C ILE A 61 8.33 -1.24 6.89
N SER A 62 7.18 -1.69 6.41
CA SER A 62 6.05 -0.84 6.04
C SER A 62 4.81 -1.23 6.83
N TYR A 63 4.01 -0.24 7.22
CA TYR A 63 2.80 -0.50 7.98
C TYR A 63 1.69 0.49 7.65
N ARG A 64 0.46 0.01 7.76
CA ARG A 64 -0.76 0.80 7.55
C ARG A 64 -1.46 0.99 8.87
N TYR A 65 -2.05 2.15 9.04
CA TYR A 65 -2.82 2.48 10.23
C TYR A 65 -4.24 1.89 10.18
N VAL A 66 -4.85 1.78 11.35
CA VAL A 66 -6.29 1.51 11.45
C VAL A 66 -7.08 2.68 10.87
N ALA A 67 -8.31 2.42 10.40
CA ALA A 67 -9.18 3.48 9.91
C ALA A 67 -9.50 4.49 11.03
N ASN A 68 -9.62 5.77 10.63
CA ASN A 68 -10.00 6.88 11.53
C ASN A 68 -9.03 7.11 12.72
N ILE A 69 -7.74 6.80 12.52
CA ILE A 69 -6.70 7.09 13.52
C ILE A 69 -6.64 8.58 13.82
N THR A 70 -6.56 8.95 15.09
CA THR A 70 -6.40 10.35 15.53
C THR A 70 -4.93 10.71 15.65
N LYS A 71 -4.61 12.02 15.63
CA LYS A 71 -3.22 12.52 15.68
C LYS A 71 -2.43 11.99 16.89
N SER A 72 -3.09 11.78 18.03
CA SER A 72 -2.45 11.29 19.25
C SER A 72 -2.16 9.79 19.25
N GLU A 73 -2.75 9.03 18.32
CA GLU A 73 -2.60 7.59 18.22
C GLU A 73 -1.51 7.14 17.25
N TYR A 74 -0.97 8.08 16.44
CA TYR A 74 0.14 7.75 15.54
C TYR A 74 1.35 7.29 16.36
N PRO A 75 1.80 6.06 16.18
CA PRO A 75 2.99 5.59 16.86
C PRO A 75 4.24 6.28 16.32
N ASP A 76 5.13 6.67 17.20
CA ASP A 76 6.45 7.17 16.80
C ASP A 76 7.27 6.01 16.21
N PHE A 77 7.60 6.09 14.93
CA PHE A 77 8.35 5.05 14.22
C PHE A 77 9.71 4.74 14.86
N ARG A 78 10.30 5.69 15.60
CA ARG A 78 11.57 5.47 16.31
C ARG A 78 11.45 4.39 17.38
N TRP A 79 10.28 4.29 18.03
CA TRP A 79 9.99 3.23 18.98
C TRP A 79 9.82 1.88 18.29
N LEU A 80 9.14 1.86 17.12
CA LEU A 80 9.03 0.64 16.32
C LEU A 80 10.42 0.15 15.89
N ALA A 81 11.25 1.04 15.37
CA ALA A 81 12.62 0.72 14.98
C ALA A 81 13.42 0.17 16.17
N LYS A 82 13.35 0.83 17.32
CA LYS A 82 14.03 0.39 18.55
C LYS A 82 13.57 -0.97 19.03
N ASP A 83 12.29 -1.28 18.92
CA ASP A 83 11.75 -2.58 19.29
C ASP A 83 12.24 -3.69 18.34
N VAL A 84 12.31 -3.42 17.03
CA VAL A 84 12.88 -4.33 16.04
C VAL A 84 14.36 -4.59 16.32
N GLU A 85 15.15 -3.53 16.55
CA GLU A 85 16.56 -3.65 16.94
C GLU A 85 16.73 -4.48 18.21
N THR A 86 15.89 -4.20 19.24
CA THR A 86 15.95 -4.91 20.52
C THR A 86 15.63 -6.39 20.36
N LEU A 87 14.59 -6.71 19.56
CA LEU A 87 14.23 -8.09 19.26
C LEU A 87 15.39 -8.82 18.58
N LEU A 88 15.99 -8.20 17.56
CA LEU A 88 17.07 -8.81 16.79
C LEU A 88 18.36 -8.95 17.59
N THR A 89 18.72 -7.94 18.38
CA THR A 89 19.92 -7.98 19.25
C THR A 89 19.83 -9.09 20.31
N ASN A 90 18.63 -9.34 20.82
CA ASN A 90 18.39 -10.38 21.83
C ASN A 90 17.89 -11.69 21.21
N TYR A 91 17.91 -11.81 19.88
CA TYR A 91 17.46 -13.03 19.23
C TYR A 91 18.47 -14.16 19.52
N PRO A 92 18.01 -15.33 19.95
CA PRO A 92 18.91 -16.45 20.18
C PRO A 92 19.69 -16.82 18.91
N ASN A 93 20.98 -17.18 19.08
CA ASN A 93 21.80 -17.72 17.99
C ASN A 93 21.41 -19.16 17.72
N GLU A 94 20.18 -19.37 17.25
CA GLU A 94 19.59 -20.67 16.96
C GLU A 94 19.53 -20.92 15.45
N ASP A 95 19.16 -22.14 15.07
CA ASP A 95 19.02 -22.55 13.65
C ASP A 95 17.65 -22.21 13.06
N ASP A 96 16.91 -21.29 13.67
CA ASP A 96 15.64 -20.79 13.14
C ASP A 96 15.82 -20.23 11.72
N TYR A 97 14.87 -20.54 10.84
CA TYR A 97 14.84 -19.94 9.51
C TYR A 97 14.52 -18.43 9.59
N TRP A 98 15.06 -17.64 8.66
CA TRP A 98 14.84 -16.19 8.60
C TRP A 98 13.37 -15.81 8.54
N GLU A 99 12.52 -16.66 7.96
CA GLU A 99 11.07 -16.50 7.95
C GLU A 99 10.47 -16.55 9.36
N ILE A 100 11.04 -17.31 10.27
CA ILE A 100 10.59 -17.38 11.67
C ILE A 100 10.95 -16.08 12.39
N VAL A 101 12.17 -15.59 12.23
CA VAL A 101 12.61 -14.29 12.76
C VAL A 101 11.68 -13.18 12.25
N ASN A 102 11.43 -13.16 10.95
CA ASN A 102 10.57 -12.17 10.31
C ASN A 102 9.11 -12.24 10.81
N LYS A 103 8.56 -13.45 11.00
CA LYS A 103 7.24 -13.64 11.63
C LYS A 103 7.17 -13.10 13.05
N ARG A 104 8.25 -13.23 13.84
CA ARG A 104 8.31 -12.69 15.21
C ARG A 104 8.28 -11.16 15.20
N ILE A 105 9.04 -10.52 14.30
CA ILE A 105 9.02 -9.06 14.12
C ILE A 105 7.60 -8.57 13.82
N THR A 106 6.96 -9.14 12.80
CA THR A 106 5.62 -8.69 12.37
C THR A 106 4.56 -8.95 13.46
N SER A 107 4.66 -10.04 14.20
CA SER A 107 3.76 -10.35 15.32
C SER A 107 3.94 -9.37 16.47
N MET A 108 5.18 -9.12 16.87
CA MET A 108 5.53 -8.18 17.95
C MET A 108 4.99 -6.78 17.65
N LEU A 109 5.23 -6.26 16.43
CA LEU A 109 4.77 -4.92 16.05
C LEU A 109 3.24 -4.79 16.09
N LEU A 110 2.48 -5.75 15.56
CA LEU A 110 1.01 -5.71 15.63
C LEU A 110 0.46 -5.86 17.06
N THR A 111 1.13 -6.64 17.91
CA THR A 111 0.71 -6.80 19.30
C THR A 111 0.98 -5.54 20.10
N LYS A 112 2.13 -4.91 19.92
CA LYS A 112 2.57 -3.76 20.71
C LYS A 112 1.93 -2.45 20.25
N TYR A 113 1.60 -2.33 18.96
CA TYR A 113 1.09 -1.09 18.36
C TYR A 113 -0.32 -1.29 17.78
N PRO A 114 -1.38 -1.18 18.61
CA PRO A 114 -2.75 -1.47 18.18
C PRO A 114 -3.29 -0.50 17.13
N ALA A 115 -2.66 0.67 16.94
CA ALA A 115 -2.97 1.61 15.87
C ALA A 115 -2.50 1.16 14.47
N ILE A 116 -1.75 0.05 14.38
CA ILE A 116 -1.30 -0.54 13.12
C ILE A 116 -2.25 -1.63 12.68
N ALA A 117 -2.89 -1.46 11.52
CA ALA A 117 -3.80 -2.45 10.93
C ALA A 117 -3.07 -3.59 10.22
N SER A 118 -1.94 -3.28 9.60
CA SER A 118 -1.11 -4.28 8.91
C SER A 118 0.35 -3.86 8.90
N VAL A 119 1.24 -4.83 8.91
CA VAL A 119 2.68 -4.64 8.79
C VAL A 119 3.25 -5.61 7.78
N THR A 120 4.18 -5.13 6.97
CA THR A 120 5.02 -5.93 6.08
C THR A 120 6.46 -5.72 6.50
N CYS A 121 7.18 -6.82 6.70
CA CYS A 121 8.62 -6.81 6.92
C CYS A 121 9.31 -7.54 5.77
N GLU A 122 10.23 -6.86 5.12
CA GLU A 122 11.15 -7.43 4.14
C GLU A 122 12.54 -7.47 4.76
N MET A 123 13.11 -8.66 4.84
CA MET A 123 14.42 -8.90 5.42
C MET A 123 15.34 -9.47 4.35
N GLY A 124 16.36 -8.72 3.99
CA GLY A 124 17.47 -9.18 3.16
C GLY A 124 18.63 -9.63 4.04
N VAL A 125 19.23 -10.76 3.72
CA VAL A 125 20.43 -11.27 4.36
C VAL A 125 21.55 -11.28 3.34
N GLU A 126 22.61 -10.51 3.62
CA GLU A 126 23.75 -10.40 2.73
C GLU A 126 24.53 -11.73 2.66
N PRO A 127 25.26 -11.96 1.57
CA PRO A 127 26.13 -13.12 1.43
C PRO A 127 27.14 -13.21 2.58
N SER A 128 27.43 -14.44 3.00
CA SER A 128 28.47 -14.76 3.97
C SER A 128 29.46 -15.75 3.37
N PRO A 129 30.64 -15.99 4.00
CA PRO A 129 31.57 -16.99 3.52
C PRO A 129 31.00 -18.41 3.45
N LYS A 130 30.04 -18.75 4.32
CA LYS A 130 29.37 -20.06 4.31
C LYS A 130 28.22 -20.12 3.30
N VAL A 131 27.55 -18.99 3.08
CA VAL A 131 26.38 -18.90 2.19
C VAL A 131 26.57 -17.74 1.23
N PRO A 132 27.19 -17.96 0.05
CA PRO A 132 27.56 -16.90 -0.89
C PRO A 132 26.39 -16.38 -1.73
N TYR A 133 25.19 -16.40 -1.19
CA TYR A 133 23.96 -15.97 -1.86
C TYR A 133 23.22 -14.92 -1.04
N THR A 134 22.68 -13.89 -1.68
CA THR A 134 21.70 -13.01 -1.06
C THR A 134 20.41 -13.80 -0.83
N ARG A 135 19.90 -13.74 0.39
CA ARG A 135 18.64 -14.38 0.80
C ARG A 135 17.65 -13.32 1.20
N SER A 136 16.38 -13.55 0.98
CA SER A 136 15.34 -12.61 1.43
C SER A 136 14.12 -13.35 1.95
N SER A 137 13.47 -12.73 2.92
CA SER A 137 12.18 -13.15 3.45
C SER A 137 11.23 -11.97 3.48
N ARG A 138 9.99 -12.18 3.07
CA ARG A 138 8.93 -11.18 3.17
C ARG A 138 7.73 -11.76 3.91
N VAL A 139 7.31 -11.08 4.97
CA VAL A 139 6.14 -11.45 5.75
C VAL A 139 5.20 -10.26 5.85
N THR A 140 3.95 -10.46 5.49
CA THR A 140 2.86 -9.50 5.72
C THR A 140 1.88 -10.09 6.72
N ARG A 141 1.56 -9.33 7.76
CA ARG A 141 0.55 -9.69 8.76
C ARG A 141 -0.45 -8.56 8.92
N LYS A 142 -1.72 -8.93 9.07
CA LYS A 142 -2.82 -8.00 9.37
C LYS A 142 -3.34 -8.29 10.76
N GLN A 143 -3.87 -7.26 11.43
CA GLN A 143 -4.66 -7.51 12.63
C GLN A 143 -5.86 -8.38 12.24
N SER A 144 -6.13 -9.39 13.06
CA SER A 144 -7.39 -10.13 12.95
C SER A 144 -8.51 -9.13 13.28
N GLY A 145 -9.45 -8.96 12.38
CA GLY A 145 -10.57 -8.05 12.60
C GLY A 145 -11.27 -8.40 13.91
N LYS A 146 -11.46 -7.38 14.74
CA LYS A 146 -12.39 -7.43 15.88
C LYS A 146 -13.80 -7.27 15.36
#